data_920082ce5226709beda07f82c31e114b
#
_entry.id   920082ce5226709beda07f82c31e114b
#
_cell.length_a   1.000
_cell.length_b   1.000
_cell.length_c   1.000
_cell.angle_alpha   90.00
_cell.angle_beta   90.00
_cell.angle_gamma   90.00
#
_symmetry.space_group_name_H-M   'P 1'
#
loop_
_entity.id
_entity.type
_entity.pdbx_description
1 polymer ?
#
loop_
_entity_poly.entity_id
_entity_poly.type
_entity_poly.pdbx_seq_one_letter_code
_entity_poly.pdbx_strand_id
1 'polypeptide(L)'
;MRVEINYPHKLARASATRNYAWTFELLKYSKPEHEELVLDVLSNAFIKKCNTAQKRDSLDETLSSIIKLAYSDICHEFELRQIDATNVRDEYFFSIAFAKVNHLGDIDILTAGPSLATVNREMHVFDTRYQDTARRLVNKDFDIDDVIVELRRLSNNSSEVGGFSVGSFDKFDSKLHSFEFNDRNDEVQLFSFANIIDEQDIKGGHVGYVRIIPY
;
A
#
# COMPACT_ATOMS: atom_id res chain seq x y z
N MET A 1 7.68 7.77 16.81
CA MET A 1 7.83 7.47 15.38
C MET A 1 7.84 8.78 14.62
N ARG A 2 8.92 9.08 13.92
CA ARG A 2 8.99 10.17 12.95
C ARG A 2 8.64 9.61 11.58
N VAL A 3 7.85 10.33 10.79
CA VAL A 3 7.39 9.87 9.48
C VAL A 3 7.62 10.96 8.45
N GLU A 4 8.21 10.58 7.33
CA GLU A 4 8.34 11.38 6.12
C GLU A 4 7.43 10.74 5.05
N ILE A 5 6.61 11.57 4.39
CA ILE A 5 5.58 11.08 3.46
C ILE A 5 5.78 11.75 2.11
N ASN A 6 5.71 10.95 1.05
CA ASN A 6 5.67 11.41 -0.33
C ASN A 6 4.66 10.59 -1.14
N TYR A 7 3.74 11.27 -1.85
CA TYR A 7 2.78 10.63 -2.76
C TYR A 7 2.58 11.52 -4.01
N PRO A 8 3.61 11.64 -4.85
CA PRO A 8 3.58 12.58 -5.97
C PRO A 8 2.58 12.19 -7.08
N HIS A 9 2.09 10.97 -7.11
CA HIS A 9 1.17 10.50 -8.13
C HIS A 9 -0.30 10.67 -7.70
N LYS A 10 -1.18 11.11 -8.64
CA LYS A 10 -2.60 11.35 -8.35
C LYS A 10 -3.35 10.12 -7.85
N LEU A 11 -2.93 8.92 -8.25
CA LEU A 11 -3.54 7.64 -7.87
C LEU A 11 -2.98 7.06 -6.57
N ALA A 12 -1.98 7.72 -5.97
CA ALA A 12 -1.37 7.30 -4.71
C ALA A 12 -1.91 8.10 -3.53
N ARG A 13 -1.96 7.45 -2.37
CA ARG A 13 -2.17 8.09 -1.07
C ARG A 13 -1.19 7.50 -0.07
N ALA A 14 -0.62 8.36 0.73
CA ALA A 14 0.25 7.96 1.83
C ALA A 14 -0.05 8.81 3.05
N SER A 15 -0.01 8.20 4.23
CA SER A 15 -0.23 8.92 5.48
C SER A 15 0.26 8.10 6.67
N ALA A 16 0.17 8.68 7.87
CA ALA A 16 0.50 8.03 9.11
C ALA A 16 -0.34 8.54 10.26
N THR A 17 -0.47 7.70 11.28
CA THR A 17 -0.99 8.05 12.59
C THR A 17 0.08 7.79 13.64
N ARG A 18 -0.27 7.85 14.92
CA ARG A 18 0.71 7.63 16.00
C ARG A 18 1.45 6.30 15.91
N ASN A 19 0.76 5.22 15.52
CA ASN A 19 1.31 3.86 15.53
C ASN A 19 1.27 3.18 14.17
N TYR A 20 0.68 3.79 13.15
CA TYR A 20 0.48 3.22 11.83
C TYR A 20 1.03 4.14 10.75
N ALA A 21 1.52 3.52 9.69
CA ALA A 21 1.91 4.23 8.47
C ALA A 21 1.51 3.38 7.26
N TRP A 22 1.11 4.03 6.17
CA TRP A 22 0.71 3.33 4.96
C TRP A 22 0.96 4.15 3.71
N THR A 23 1.13 3.43 2.63
CA THR A 23 0.99 3.94 1.28
C THR A 23 0.17 2.95 0.48
N PHE A 24 -0.73 3.43 -0.36
CA PHE A 24 -1.47 2.61 -1.30
C PHE A 24 -1.63 3.35 -2.62
N GLU A 25 -1.84 2.59 -3.69
CA GLU A 25 -2.00 3.12 -5.02
C GLU A 25 -3.05 2.32 -5.79
N LEU A 26 -3.89 3.02 -6.55
CA LEU A 26 -4.94 2.42 -7.36
C LEU A 26 -4.32 1.74 -8.58
N LEU A 27 -4.56 0.41 -8.70
CA LEU A 27 -3.98 -0.43 -9.76
C LEU A 27 -4.90 -0.56 -10.97
N LYS A 28 -6.19 -0.73 -10.70
CA LYS A 28 -7.21 -0.96 -11.71
C LYS A 28 -8.49 -0.29 -11.28
N TYR A 29 -9.14 0.36 -12.24
CA TYR A 29 -10.43 1.00 -12.07
C TYR A 29 -11.15 1.02 -13.41
N SER A 30 -12.45 0.80 -13.41
CA SER A 30 -13.26 0.77 -14.64
C SER A 30 -13.87 2.14 -14.96
N LYS A 31 -13.95 3.02 -13.95
CA LYS A 31 -14.57 4.35 -14.09
C LYS A 31 -13.61 5.44 -13.59
N PRO A 32 -12.78 5.99 -14.49
CA PRO A 32 -11.79 7.02 -14.14
C PRO A 32 -12.38 8.26 -13.48
N GLU A 33 -13.62 8.60 -13.78
CA GLU A 33 -14.33 9.77 -13.23
C GLU A 33 -14.58 9.65 -11.71
N HIS A 34 -14.46 8.46 -11.13
CA HIS A 34 -14.71 8.21 -9.71
C HIS A 34 -13.44 7.89 -8.92
N GLU A 35 -12.27 7.85 -9.57
CA GLU A 35 -10.99 7.43 -8.95
C GLU A 35 -10.66 8.27 -7.70
N GLU A 36 -10.79 9.58 -7.79
CA GLU A 36 -10.44 10.48 -6.69
C GLU A 36 -11.37 10.29 -5.48
N LEU A 37 -12.68 10.16 -5.74
CA LEU A 37 -13.66 9.88 -4.70
C LEU A 37 -13.33 8.60 -3.94
N VAL A 38 -13.04 7.51 -4.67
CA VAL A 38 -12.71 6.21 -4.08
C VAL A 38 -11.42 6.28 -3.27
N LEU A 39 -10.40 6.95 -3.79
CA LEU A 39 -9.12 7.15 -3.09
C LEU A 39 -9.29 7.95 -1.80
N ASP A 40 -10.09 9.00 -1.82
CA ASP A 40 -10.33 9.86 -0.65
C ASP A 40 -11.15 9.14 0.42
N VAL A 41 -12.18 8.40 0.01
CA VAL A 41 -12.97 7.57 0.95
C VAL A 41 -12.09 6.51 1.59
N LEU A 42 -11.27 5.80 0.80
CA LEU A 42 -10.34 4.80 1.32
C LEU A 42 -9.32 5.43 2.27
N SER A 43 -8.73 6.57 1.91
CA SER A 43 -7.79 7.31 2.77
C SER A 43 -8.42 7.70 4.11
N ASN A 44 -9.66 8.20 4.10
CA ASN A 44 -10.41 8.54 5.30
C ASN A 44 -10.69 7.31 6.17
N ALA A 45 -11.01 6.15 5.56
CA ALA A 45 -11.20 4.90 6.28
C ALA A 45 -9.91 4.45 7.00
N PHE A 46 -8.74 4.58 6.34
CA PHE A 46 -7.44 4.33 6.97
C PHE A 46 -7.24 5.24 8.18
N ILE A 47 -7.36 6.55 8.01
CA ILE A 47 -7.18 7.52 9.10
C ILE A 47 -8.11 7.20 10.28
N LYS A 48 -9.39 6.97 10.01
CA LYS A 48 -10.40 6.70 11.03
C LYS A 48 -10.10 5.41 11.81
N LYS A 49 -9.82 4.32 11.11
CA LYS A 49 -9.58 3.02 11.75
C LYS A 49 -8.24 2.97 12.46
N CYS A 50 -7.17 3.47 11.87
CA CYS A 50 -5.85 3.51 12.51
C CYS A 50 -5.82 4.39 13.78
N ASN A 51 -6.65 5.43 13.85
CA ASN A 51 -6.78 6.25 15.06
C ASN A 51 -7.58 5.58 16.16
N THR A 52 -8.48 4.64 15.82
CA THR A 52 -9.36 3.95 16.79
C THR A 52 -8.93 2.54 17.11
N ALA A 53 -8.04 1.95 16.32
CA ALA A 53 -7.52 0.60 16.51
C ALA A 53 -6.75 0.48 17.84
N GLN A 54 -6.91 -0.65 18.50
CA GLN A 54 -6.21 -0.95 19.74
C GLN A 54 -4.78 -1.44 19.45
N LYS A 55 -3.87 -1.21 20.40
CA LYS A 55 -2.47 -1.68 20.23
C LYS A 55 -2.34 -3.18 20.00
N ARG A 56 -3.30 -3.97 20.50
CA ARG A 56 -3.32 -5.44 20.40
C ARG A 56 -3.92 -5.95 19.08
N ASP A 57 -4.68 -5.14 18.35
CA ASP A 57 -5.28 -5.57 17.08
C ASP A 57 -4.16 -5.95 16.10
N SER A 58 -4.29 -7.04 15.37
CA SER A 58 -3.32 -7.39 14.33
C SER A 58 -3.43 -6.44 13.12
N LEU A 59 -2.38 -6.42 12.30
CA LEU A 59 -2.38 -5.61 11.08
C LEU A 59 -3.48 -6.08 10.11
N ASP A 60 -3.65 -7.40 9.97
CA ASP A 60 -4.67 -8.03 9.11
C ASP A 60 -6.08 -7.67 9.56
N GLU A 61 -6.37 -7.76 10.87
CA GLU A 61 -7.68 -7.37 11.42
C GLU A 61 -7.96 -5.88 11.20
N THR A 62 -6.94 -5.05 11.41
CA THR A 62 -7.04 -3.60 11.18
C THR A 62 -7.32 -3.31 9.71
N LEU A 63 -6.57 -3.91 8.78
CA LEU A 63 -6.77 -3.73 7.34
C LEU A 63 -8.15 -4.24 6.88
N SER A 64 -8.56 -5.42 7.37
CA SER A 64 -9.91 -5.95 7.09
C SER A 64 -11.02 -4.98 7.54
N SER A 65 -10.86 -4.38 8.71
CA SER A 65 -11.80 -3.36 9.23
C SER A 65 -11.81 -2.08 8.40
N ILE A 66 -10.64 -1.67 7.90
CA ILE A 66 -10.50 -0.51 6.99
C ILE A 66 -11.25 -0.77 5.68
N ILE A 67 -11.02 -1.92 5.05
CA ILE A 67 -11.64 -2.28 3.77
C ILE A 67 -13.17 -2.36 3.90
N LYS A 68 -13.66 -2.99 4.97
CA LYS A 68 -15.12 -3.06 5.25
C LYS A 68 -15.74 -1.67 5.40
N LEU A 69 -15.08 -0.77 6.12
CA LEU A 69 -15.55 0.60 6.26
C LEU A 69 -15.51 1.34 4.92
N ALA A 70 -14.39 1.27 4.21
CA ALA A 70 -14.24 1.93 2.92
C ALA A 70 -15.29 1.46 1.91
N TYR A 71 -15.55 0.16 1.83
CA TYR A 71 -16.59 -0.39 0.97
C TYR A 71 -17.98 0.19 1.29
N SER A 72 -18.35 0.20 2.58
CA SER A 72 -19.62 0.77 3.02
C SER A 72 -19.72 2.25 2.68
N ASP A 73 -18.67 3.02 2.95
CA ASP A 73 -18.66 4.46 2.74
C ASP A 73 -18.63 4.79 1.21
N ILE A 74 -17.95 4.02 0.37
CA ILE A 74 -17.98 4.17 -1.10
C ILE A 74 -19.36 3.89 -1.65
N CYS A 75 -20.01 2.80 -1.24
CA CYS A 75 -21.38 2.50 -1.66
C CYS A 75 -22.35 3.62 -1.28
N HIS A 76 -22.23 4.14 -0.07
CA HIS A 76 -23.05 5.25 0.40
C HIS A 76 -22.82 6.54 -0.42
N GLU A 77 -21.56 6.91 -0.67
CA GLU A 77 -21.23 8.07 -1.50
C GLU A 77 -21.73 7.93 -2.94
N PHE A 78 -21.66 6.71 -3.50
CA PHE A 78 -22.20 6.42 -4.84
C PHE A 78 -23.72 6.57 -4.88
N GLU A 79 -24.44 6.04 -3.87
CA GLU A 79 -25.88 6.22 -3.74
C GLU A 79 -26.27 7.71 -3.66
N LEU A 80 -25.60 8.49 -2.82
CA LEU A 80 -25.83 9.92 -2.69
C LEU A 80 -25.65 10.69 -4.01
N ARG A 81 -24.74 10.24 -4.86
CA ARG A 81 -24.43 10.87 -6.15
C ARG A 81 -25.17 10.22 -7.32
N GLN A 82 -26.05 9.26 -7.06
CA GLN A 82 -26.78 8.49 -8.07
C GLN A 82 -25.85 7.73 -9.03
N ILE A 83 -24.68 7.27 -8.53
CA ILE A 83 -23.73 6.43 -9.25
C ILE A 83 -24.08 4.96 -8.97
N ASP A 84 -24.00 4.12 -10.02
CA ASP A 84 -24.21 2.68 -9.85
C ASP A 84 -23.11 2.05 -9.00
N ALA A 85 -23.49 1.49 -7.85
CA ALA A 85 -22.59 0.83 -6.90
C ALA A 85 -22.52 -0.71 -7.07
N THR A 86 -23.19 -1.27 -8.06
CA THR A 86 -23.40 -2.73 -8.19
C THR A 86 -22.06 -3.50 -8.29
N ASN A 87 -21.04 -2.92 -8.90
CA ASN A 87 -19.77 -3.59 -9.20
C ASN A 87 -18.56 -3.01 -8.44
N VAL A 88 -18.77 -2.18 -7.42
CA VAL A 88 -17.67 -1.55 -6.65
C VAL A 88 -16.62 -2.57 -6.19
N ARG A 89 -17.05 -3.79 -5.85
CA ARG A 89 -16.17 -4.87 -5.42
C ARG A 89 -15.10 -5.24 -6.45
N ASP A 90 -15.47 -5.27 -7.72
CA ASP A 90 -14.66 -5.82 -8.80
C ASP A 90 -14.04 -4.72 -9.68
N GLU A 91 -14.34 -3.47 -9.36
CA GLU A 91 -13.92 -2.34 -10.18
C GLU A 91 -12.66 -1.64 -9.68
N TYR A 92 -12.38 -1.67 -8.36
CA TYR A 92 -11.28 -0.92 -7.77
C TYR A 92 -10.30 -1.84 -7.04
N PHE A 93 -9.06 -1.92 -7.54
CA PHE A 93 -7.97 -2.70 -6.98
C PHE A 93 -6.81 -1.80 -6.57
N PHE A 94 -6.21 -2.10 -5.45
CA PHE A 94 -5.14 -1.32 -4.84
C PHE A 94 -3.93 -2.18 -4.53
N SER A 95 -2.73 -1.60 -4.67
CA SER A 95 -1.54 -2.08 -3.98
C SER A 95 -1.39 -1.37 -2.65
N ILE A 96 -0.80 -2.02 -1.67
CA ILE A 96 -0.60 -1.44 -0.34
C ILE A 96 0.69 -1.93 0.30
N ALA A 97 1.40 -1.01 0.97
CA ALA A 97 2.35 -1.30 2.02
C ALA A 97 1.86 -0.63 3.31
N PHE A 98 1.68 -1.41 4.36
CA PHE A 98 1.06 -1.02 5.61
C PHE A 98 1.91 -1.47 6.79
N ALA A 99 2.20 -0.58 7.71
CA ALA A 99 3.03 -0.86 8.87
C ALA A 99 2.39 -0.37 10.18
N LYS A 100 2.73 -1.06 11.26
CA LYS A 100 2.30 -0.73 12.62
C LYS A 100 3.47 -0.93 13.59
N VAL A 101 3.72 0.04 14.46
CA VAL A 101 4.55 -0.19 15.65
C VAL A 101 3.68 -0.87 16.71
N ASN A 102 4.03 -2.10 17.06
CA ASN A 102 3.29 -2.91 18.00
C ASN A 102 3.56 -2.51 19.47
N HIS A 103 2.99 -3.23 20.40
CA HIS A 103 3.12 -2.93 21.84
C HIS A 103 4.50 -3.27 22.42
N LEU A 104 5.29 -4.09 21.74
CA LEU A 104 6.66 -4.44 22.09
C LEU A 104 7.69 -3.43 21.58
N GLY A 105 7.28 -2.55 20.67
CA GLY A 105 8.15 -1.61 20.00
C GLY A 105 8.64 -2.10 18.64
N ASP A 106 8.34 -3.35 18.26
CA ASP A 106 8.66 -3.89 16.95
C ASP A 106 7.75 -3.28 15.89
N ILE A 107 8.16 -3.37 14.64
CA ILE A 107 7.35 -2.96 13.50
C ILE A 107 6.80 -4.17 12.76
N ASP A 108 5.49 -4.23 12.64
CA ASP A 108 4.77 -5.20 11.82
C ASP A 108 4.51 -4.56 10.46
N ILE A 109 4.80 -5.30 9.38
CA ILE A 109 4.67 -4.83 8.00
C ILE A 109 3.83 -5.83 7.21
N LEU A 110 2.85 -5.30 6.47
CA LEU A 110 2.02 -6.04 5.53
C LEU A 110 2.09 -5.38 4.16
N THR A 111 2.24 -6.19 3.12
CA THR A 111 2.19 -5.74 1.74
C THR A 111 1.22 -6.59 0.93
N ALA A 112 0.54 -6.00 -0.03
CA ALA A 112 -0.30 -6.69 -0.99
C ALA A 112 -0.24 -5.99 -2.35
N GLY A 113 -0.15 -6.78 -3.42
CA GLY A 113 0.05 -6.30 -4.77
C GLY A 113 1.45 -5.75 -5.02
N PRO A 114 1.65 -4.96 -6.10
CA PRO A 114 2.92 -4.34 -6.43
C PRO A 114 3.29 -3.27 -5.39
N SER A 115 3.84 -3.74 -4.29
CA SER A 115 4.32 -2.95 -3.16
C SER A 115 5.53 -3.63 -2.54
N LEU A 116 6.34 -2.87 -1.85
CA LEU A 116 7.49 -3.39 -1.13
C LEU A 116 7.75 -2.60 0.14
N ALA A 117 8.50 -3.20 1.05
CA ALA A 117 9.08 -2.51 2.18
C ALA A 117 10.57 -2.79 2.27
N THR A 118 11.33 -1.83 2.77
CA THR A 118 12.72 -2.02 3.16
C THR A 118 12.86 -1.79 4.65
N VAL A 119 13.67 -2.61 5.30
CA VAL A 119 14.05 -2.46 6.71
C VAL A 119 15.56 -2.36 6.74
N ASN A 120 16.10 -1.27 7.31
CA ASN A 120 17.54 -1.00 7.42
C ASN A 120 18.29 -1.12 6.09
N ARG A 121 17.64 -0.68 5.00
CA ARG A 121 18.10 -0.76 3.61
C ARG A 121 18.15 -2.17 3.01
N GLU A 122 17.74 -3.19 3.75
CA GLU A 122 17.50 -4.51 3.17
C GLU A 122 16.14 -4.51 2.46
N MET A 123 16.07 -5.17 1.30
CA MET A 123 14.85 -5.18 0.51
C MET A 123 13.98 -6.37 0.86
N HIS A 124 12.74 -6.09 1.20
CA HIS A 124 11.71 -7.07 1.46
C HIS A 124 10.56 -6.89 0.48
N VAL A 125 10.44 -7.79 -0.48
CA VAL A 125 9.28 -7.88 -1.36
C VAL A 125 8.37 -8.98 -0.85
N PHE A 126 7.15 -8.64 -0.54
CA PHE A 126 6.24 -9.55 0.15
C PHE A 126 5.18 -10.18 -0.77
N ASP A 127 4.96 -9.63 -1.96
CA ASP A 127 4.17 -10.34 -2.98
C ASP A 127 5.03 -11.43 -3.62
N THR A 128 4.58 -12.68 -3.54
CA THR A 128 5.34 -13.85 -4.00
C THR A 128 5.69 -13.80 -5.48
N ARG A 129 4.86 -13.16 -6.31
CA ARG A 129 5.08 -13.03 -7.75
C ARG A 129 6.27 -12.15 -8.11
N TYR A 130 6.55 -11.17 -7.25
CA TYR A 130 7.64 -10.20 -7.46
C TYR A 130 8.91 -10.56 -6.68
N GLN A 131 8.83 -11.47 -5.71
CA GLN A 131 9.93 -11.79 -4.80
C GLN A 131 11.18 -12.29 -5.52
N ASP A 132 11.03 -13.17 -6.51
CA ASP A 132 12.18 -13.72 -7.26
C ASP A 132 12.83 -12.68 -8.15
N THR A 133 12.03 -11.78 -8.72
CA THR A 133 12.57 -10.69 -9.55
C THR A 133 13.28 -9.67 -8.69
N ALA A 134 12.70 -9.27 -7.58
CA ALA A 134 13.33 -8.34 -6.65
C ALA A 134 14.66 -8.91 -6.11
N ARG A 135 14.69 -10.17 -5.71
CA ARG A 135 15.93 -10.83 -5.27
C ARG A 135 17.01 -10.83 -6.36
N ARG A 136 16.63 -11.08 -7.62
CA ARG A 136 17.58 -11.05 -8.74
C ARG A 136 18.14 -9.66 -9.00
N LEU A 137 17.33 -8.62 -8.80
CA LEU A 137 17.74 -7.23 -8.99
C LEU A 137 18.67 -6.80 -7.85
N VAL A 138 18.31 -7.08 -6.61
CA VAL A 138 19.16 -6.81 -5.43
C VAL A 138 20.53 -7.46 -5.56
N ASN A 139 20.58 -8.72 -5.98
CA ASN A 139 21.84 -9.46 -6.18
C ASN A 139 22.71 -8.91 -7.33
N LYS A 140 22.22 -7.96 -8.11
CA LYS A 140 22.96 -7.28 -9.19
C LYS A 140 23.35 -5.84 -8.85
N ASP A 141 23.31 -5.47 -7.57
CA ASP A 141 23.60 -4.11 -7.08
C ASP A 141 22.70 -3.00 -7.69
N PHE A 142 21.50 -3.37 -8.13
CA PHE A 142 20.50 -2.36 -8.52
C PHE A 142 20.07 -1.54 -7.31
N ASP A 143 19.92 -0.24 -7.50
CA ASP A 143 19.33 0.60 -6.46
C ASP A 143 17.80 0.40 -6.35
N ILE A 144 17.20 1.01 -5.34
CA ILE A 144 15.77 0.86 -5.07
C ILE A 144 14.92 1.38 -6.25
N ASP A 145 15.37 2.43 -6.92
CA ASP A 145 14.63 3.03 -8.02
C ASP A 145 14.59 2.09 -9.23
N ASP A 146 15.72 1.44 -9.56
CA ASP A 146 15.79 0.42 -10.61
C ASP A 146 14.86 -0.77 -10.32
N VAL A 147 14.79 -1.21 -9.06
CA VAL A 147 13.89 -2.29 -8.65
C VAL A 147 12.44 -1.88 -8.82
N ILE A 148 12.07 -0.68 -8.42
CA ILE A 148 10.71 -0.15 -8.55
C ILE A 148 10.31 -0.08 -10.03
N VAL A 149 11.20 0.41 -10.90
CA VAL A 149 10.98 0.47 -12.35
C VAL A 149 10.69 -0.92 -12.91
N GLU A 150 11.50 -1.91 -12.57
CA GLU A 150 11.31 -3.28 -13.08
C GLU A 150 10.05 -3.95 -12.53
N LEU A 151 9.72 -3.74 -11.27
CA LEU A 151 8.49 -4.26 -10.68
C LEU A 151 7.25 -3.63 -11.32
N ARG A 152 7.26 -2.33 -11.63
CA ARG A 152 6.20 -1.67 -12.39
C ARG A 152 6.06 -2.28 -13.79
N ARG A 153 7.17 -2.47 -14.51
CA ARG A 153 7.16 -3.09 -15.83
C ARG A 153 6.52 -4.49 -15.81
N LEU A 154 6.81 -5.28 -14.79
CA LEU A 154 6.22 -6.59 -14.60
C LEU A 154 4.73 -6.52 -14.28
N SER A 155 4.32 -5.59 -13.43
CA SER A 155 2.91 -5.36 -13.10
C SER A 155 2.09 -5.00 -14.34
N ASN A 156 2.61 -4.15 -15.22
CA ASN A 156 1.93 -3.78 -16.46
C ASN A 156 1.76 -4.94 -17.45
N ASN A 157 2.72 -5.86 -17.46
CA ASN A 157 2.71 -7.01 -18.38
C ASN A 157 1.95 -8.23 -17.83
N SER A 158 1.50 -8.18 -16.57
CA SER A 158 0.77 -9.27 -15.94
C SER A 158 -0.73 -9.15 -16.22
N SER A 159 -1.33 -10.24 -16.69
CA SER A 159 -2.79 -10.34 -16.78
C SER A 159 -3.47 -10.46 -15.40
N GLU A 160 -2.69 -10.82 -14.37
CA GLU A 160 -3.13 -10.94 -12.99
C GLU A 160 -2.55 -9.78 -12.19
N VAL A 161 -3.34 -8.76 -11.95
CA VAL A 161 -2.99 -7.65 -11.07
C VAL A 161 -3.14 -8.15 -9.64
N GLY A 162 -2.03 -8.30 -8.94
CA GLY A 162 -2.06 -8.52 -7.49
C GLY A 162 -2.55 -7.26 -6.77
N GLY A 163 -2.95 -7.41 -5.54
CA GLY A 163 -3.48 -6.32 -4.75
C GLY A 163 -4.76 -6.72 -4.03
N PHE A 164 -5.48 -5.77 -3.52
CA PHE A 164 -6.77 -6.02 -2.89
C PHE A 164 -7.87 -5.20 -3.55
N SER A 165 -9.10 -5.74 -3.57
CA SER A 165 -10.27 -4.98 -3.98
C SER A 165 -10.97 -4.38 -2.76
N VAL A 166 -11.65 -3.27 -2.97
CA VAL A 166 -12.55 -2.71 -1.98
C VAL A 166 -13.76 -3.63 -1.81
N GLY A 167 -13.71 -4.56 -0.91
CA GLY A 167 -14.83 -5.47 -0.60
C GLY A 167 -14.48 -6.95 -0.61
N SER A 168 -13.24 -7.33 -0.88
CA SER A 168 -12.81 -8.71 -0.89
C SER A 168 -11.39 -8.86 -0.36
N PHE A 169 -11.23 -8.87 0.96
CA PHE A 169 -9.93 -9.08 1.60
C PHE A 169 -9.47 -10.55 1.55
N ASP A 170 -10.38 -11.49 1.40
CA ASP A 170 -10.10 -12.94 1.50
C ASP A 170 -9.32 -13.54 0.32
N LYS A 171 -8.96 -12.74 -0.68
CA LYS A 171 -8.32 -13.19 -1.92
C LYS A 171 -6.87 -12.79 -2.09
N PHE A 172 -6.21 -12.25 -1.05
CA PHE A 172 -4.88 -11.67 -1.20
C PHE A 172 -3.79 -12.49 -0.52
N ASP A 173 -2.70 -12.70 -1.26
CA ASP A 173 -1.43 -13.14 -0.71
C ASP A 173 -0.75 -11.99 0.03
N SER A 174 -1.33 -11.58 1.15
CA SER A 174 -0.65 -10.69 2.07
C SER A 174 0.27 -11.50 2.98
N LYS A 175 1.49 -11.03 3.19
CA LYS A 175 2.40 -11.58 4.18
C LYS A 175 2.64 -10.56 5.27
N LEU A 176 2.47 -11.02 6.50
CA LEU A 176 2.84 -10.26 7.70
C LEU A 176 4.28 -10.59 8.08
N HIS A 177 5.08 -9.58 8.27
CA HIS A 177 6.44 -9.68 8.79
C HIS A 177 6.60 -8.76 9.98
N SER A 178 7.31 -9.25 11.00
CA SER A 178 7.64 -8.47 12.20
C SER A 178 9.16 -8.31 12.29
N PHE A 179 9.61 -7.10 12.62
CA PHE A 179 11.02 -6.74 12.74
C PHE A 179 11.24 -5.97 14.04
N GLU A 180 12.40 -6.19 14.68
CA GLU A 180 12.84 -5.33 15.75
C GLU A 180 13.00 -3.88 15.24
N PHE A 181 12.54 -2.90 16.03
CA PHE A 181 12.52 -1.50 15.65
C PHE A 181 12.86 -0.63 16.87
N ASN A 182 14.03 -0.87 17.44
CA ASN A 182 14.46 -0.33 18.73
C ASN A 182 15.66 0.62 18.63
N ASP A 183 16.45 0.53 17.56
CA ASP A 183 17.63 1.36 17.38
C ASP A 183 17.26 2.68 16.72
N ARG A 184 17.92 3.77 17.15
CA ARG A 184 17.76 5.10 16.52
C ARG A 184 18.20 5.14 15.06
N ASN A 185 18.96 4.14 14.62
CA ASN A 185 19.39 3.99 13.24
C ASN A 185 18.46 3.10 12.42
N ASP A 186 17.46 2.48 13.05
CA ASP A 186 16.50 1.68 12.33
C ASP A 186 15.66 2.57 11.40
N GLU A 187 15.38 2.06 10.22
CA GLU A 187 14.59 2.75 9.21
C GLU A 187 13.71 1.76 8.48
N VAL A 188 12.45 2.11 8.30
CA VAL A 188 11.53 1.37 7.44
C VAL A 188 11.02 2.30 6.36
N GLN A 189 11.06 1.82 5.13
CA GLN A 189 10.46 2.50 3.98
C GLN A 189 9.39 1.61 3.38
N LEU A 190 8.22 2.18 3.14
CA LEU A 190 7.08 1.53 2.50
C LEU A 190 6.87 2.16 1.13
N PHE A 191 6.69 1.32 0.12
CA PHE A 191 6.48 1.74 -1.26
C PHE A 191 5.24 1.06 -1.83
N SER A 192 4.41 1.84 -2.52
CA SER A 192 3.35 1.33 -3.38
C SER A 192 3.52 1.90 -4.78
N PHE A 193 3.18 1.12 -5.80
CA PHE A 193 3.29 1.56 -7.18
C PHE A 193 2.18 0.96 -8.04
N ALA A 194 1.54 1.81 -8.82
CA ALA A 194 0.53 1.44 -9.79
C ALA A 194 1.16 1.06 -11.14
N ASN A 195 0.30 0.65 -12.04
CA ASN A 195 0.66 0.47 -13.44
C ASN A 195 1.27 1.75 -14.01
N ILE A 196 2.33 1.58 -14.79
CA ILE A 196 2.97 2.67 -15.51
C ILE A 196 1.98 3.20 -16.55
N ILE A 197 1.66 4.49 -16.45
CA ILE A 197 0.82 5.15 -17.45
C ILE A 197 1.71 5.75 -18.55
N ASP A 198 2.96 6.17 -18.23
CA ASP A 198 3.92 6.73 -19.17
C ASP A 198 5.37 6.40 -18.75
N GLU A 199 6.26 6.15 -19.73
CA GLU A 199 7.69 5.94 -19.47
C GLU A 199 8.38 7.18 -18.86
N GLN A 200 7.83 8.37 -19.06
CA GLN A 200 8.35 9.60 -18.45
C GLN A 200 8.08 9.68 -16.95
N ASP A 201 6.99 9.06 -16.48
CA ASP A 201 6.66 8.99 -15.05
C ASP A 201 7.64 8.10 -14.27
N ILE A 202 8.30 7.15 -14.93
CA ILE A 202 9.28 6.24 -14.34
C ILE A 202 10.53 7.00 -13.88
N LYS A 203 11.02 7.92 -14.73
CA LYS A 203 12.27 8.67 -14.50
C LYS A 203 12.15 9.77 -13.45
N GLY A 204 10.94 10.11 -13.05
CA GLY A 204 10.65 11.20 -12.10
C GLY A 204 10.58 10.77 -10.63
N GLY A 205 10.81 9.51 -10.28
CA GLY A 205 10.71 9.04 -8.88
C GLY A 205 9.28 9.10 -8.31
N HIS A 206 8.26 8.98 -9.15
CA HIS A 206 6.85 9.11 -8.76
C HIS A 206 6.30 7.83 -8.15
N VAL A 207 6.74 7.53 -6.94
CA VAL A 207 6.25 6.40 -6.13
C VAL A 207 5.67 6.96 -4.86
N GLY A 208 4.50 6.46 -4.45
CA GLY A 208 4.01 6.70 -3.09
C GLY A 208 4.96 6.04 -2.10
N TYR A 209 5.55 6.80 -1.18
CA TYR A 209 6.38 6.20 -0.16
C TYR A 209 6.18 6.83 1.22
N VAL A 210 6.44 6.03 2.24
CA VAL A 210 6.49 6.45 3.64
C VAL A 210 7.79 5.97 4.25
N ARG A 211 8.53 6.88 4.85
CA ARG A 211 9.73 6.57 5.62
C ARG A 211 9.44 6.70 7.11
N ILE A 212 9.75 5.66 7.86
CA ILE A 212 9.48 5.55 9.28
C ILE A 212 10.81 5.42 10.02
N ILE A 213 11.02 6.26 11.01
CA ILE A 213 12.21 6.28 11.85
C ILE A 213 11.76 6.21 13.32
N PRO A 214 12.39 5.43 14.21
CA PRO A 214 12.13 5.46 15.63
C PRO A 214 12.42 6.85 16.23
N TYR A 215 11.98 7.11 17.43
CA TYR A 215 12.28 8.35 18.15
C TYR A 215 13.71 8.37 18.69
#